data_899bb3e8594803789b0ba2249add9aad
#
_entry.id   899bb3e8594803789b0ba2249add9aad
#
_cell.length_a   1.000
_cell.length_b   1.000
_cell.length_c   1.000
_cell.angle_alpha   90.00
_cell.angle_beta   90.00
_cell.angle_gamma   90.00
#
_symmetry.space_group_name_H-M   'P 1'
#
loop_
_entity.id
_entity.type
_entity.pdbx_description
1 polymer ?
#
loop_
_entity_poly.entity_id
_entity_poly.type
_entity_poly.pdbx_seq_one_letter_code
_entity_poly.pdbx_strand_id
1 'polypeptide(L)'
;ADRYAYISELTDQINEYNNVLTRWIQLRQGQLSIKVESFALQELFDIVAKGNMGFRLKGVDLVVKSTDAVVKADKTLTLFMLNTLSDNARKYTSPGGHVIISARTMQEAVEIAIEDDGRGMTEEQTKHLFDHKTIVDESLKEGEVVSSERSHGFGLMNCKGIIDKYRKTSNIFSVCSLSVESECGKGSRF
;
A
#
# COMPACT_ATOMS: atom_id res chain seq x y z
N ALA A 1 14.20 -23.95 9.47
CA ALA A 1 13.44 -23.07 10.37
C ALA A 1 12.88 -21.87 9.61
N ASP A 2 13.68 -21.15 8.83
CA ASP A 2 13.30 -19.89 8.17
C ASP A 2 12.19 -20.03 7.11
N ARG A 3 12.17 -21.16 6.38
CA ARG A 3 11.14 -21.40 5.35
C ARG A 3 9.73 -21.59 5.95
N TYR A 4 9.63 -22.29 7.09
CA TYR A 4 8.35 -22.48 7.76
C TYR A 4 7.84 -21.19 8.38
N ALA A 5 8.72 -20.38 8.96
CA ALA A 5 8.38 -19.07 9.48
C ALA A 5 7.86 -18.15 8.37
N TYR A 6 8.52 -18.18 7.21
CA TYR A 6 8.09 -17.41 6.03
C TYR A 6 6.73 -17.87 5.47
N ILE A 7 6.49 -19.19 5.41
CA ILE A 7 5.20 -19.73 4.97
C ILE A 7 4.09 -19.32 5.95
N SER A 8 4.35 -19.36 7.26
CA SER A 8 3.41 -18.88 8.27
C SER A 8 3.10 -17.39 8.10
N GLU A 9 4.13 -16.55 7.95
CA GLU A 9 3.97 -15.11 7.70
C GLU A 9 3.15 -14.83 6.43
N LEU A 10 3.45 -15.55 5.33
CA LEU A 10 2.67 -15.42 4.08
C LEU A 10 1.21 -15.84 4.27
N THR A 11 0.96 -16.90 5.03
CA THR A 11 -0.40 -17.37 5.29
C THR A 11 -1.19 -16.34 6.10
N ASP A 12 -0.56 -15.75 7.11
CA ASP A 12 -1.16 -14.69 7.92
C ASP A 12 -1.45 -13.44 7.09
N GLN A 13 -0.50 -13.04 6.22
CA GLN A 13 -0.70 -11.93 5.28
C GLN A 13 -1.85 -12.17 4.29
N ILE A 14 -1.96 -13.40 3.75
CA ILE A 14 -3.06 -13.77 2.84
C ILE A 14 -4.40 -13.70 3.57
N ASN A 15 -4.48 -14.21 4.80
CA ASN A 15 -5.70 -14.17 5.60
C ASN A 15 -6.10 -12.74 5.95
N GLU A 16 -5.14 -11.91 6.36
CA GLU A 16 -5.39 -10.49 6.62
C GLU A 16 -5.85 -9.76 5.36
N TYR A 17 -5.18 -9.99 4.23
CA TYR A 17 -5.57 -9.42 2.94
C TYR A 17 -7.00 -9.81 2.55
N ASN A 18 -7.37 -11.09 2.69
CA ASN A 18 -8.71 -11.58 2.39
C ASN A 18 -9.77 -10.93 3.30
N ASN A 19 -9.48 -10.78 4.58
CA ASN A 19 -10.38 -10.13 5.53
C ASN A 19 -10.60 -8.66 5.17
N VAL A 20 -9.54 -7.94 4.85
CA VAL A 20 -9.63 -6.52 4.45
C VAL A 20 -10.32 -6.36 3.11
N LEU A 21 -10.05 -7.25 2.15
CA LEU A 21 -10.72 -7.23 0.84
C LEU A 21 -12.22 -7.49 0.99
N THR A 22 -12.61 -8.46 1.82
CA THR A 22 -14.01 -8.74 2.12
C THR A 22 -14.68 -7.52 2.74
N ARG A 23 -14.04 -6.91 3.74
CA ARG A 23 -14.52 -5.68 4.37
C ARG A 23 -14.62 -4.53 3.37
N TRP A 24 -13.66 -4.38 2.47
CA TRP A 24 -13.68 -3.35 1.42
C TRP A 24 -14.84 -3.56 0.45
N ILE A 25 -15.11 -4.79 0.03
CA ILE A 25 -16.27 -5.12 -0.82
C ILE A 25 -17.57 -4.75 -0.12
N GLN A 26 -17.72 -5.10 1.16
CA GLN A 26 -18.89 -4.75 1.96
C GLN A 26 -19.07 -3.23 2.14
N LEU A 27 -17.98 -2.50 2.32
CA LEU A 27 -17.97 -1.03 2.34
C LEU A 27 -18.41 -0.42 1.01
N ARG A 28 -17.96 -0.98 -0.12
CA ARG A 28 -18.38 -0.55 -1.46
C ARG A 28 -19.86 -0.78 -1.71
N GLN A 29 -20.38 -1.90 -1.22
CA GLN A 29 -21.81 -2.26 -1.34
C GLN A 29 -22.72 -1.50 -0.36
N GLY A 30 -22.13 -0.67 0.51
CA GLY A 30 -22.91 0.07 1.52
C GLY A 30 -23.37 -0.78 2.71
N GLN A 31 -22.88 -2.02 2.83
CA GLN A 31 -23.24 -2.95 3.92
C GLN A 31 -22.48 -2.64 5.21
N LEU A 32 -21.35 -1.96 5.13
CA LEU A 32 -20.56 -1.50 6.28
C LEU A 32 -20.22 -0.03 6.15
N SER A 33 -19.92 0.59 7.29
CA SER A 33 -19.37 1.94 7.40
C SER A 33 -17.90 1.93 7.76
N ILE A 34 -17.17 3.00 7.41
CA ILE A 34 -15.80 3.24 7.85
C ILE A 34 -15.81 3.41 9.37
N LYS A 35 -14.99 2.64 10.08
CA LYS A 35 -14.82 2.74 11.52
C LYS A 35 -13.73 3.76 11.83
N VAL A 36 -14.12 5.01 12.05
CA VAL A 36 -13.18 6.08 12.39
C VAL A 36 -12.82 6.02 13.87
N GLU A 37 -11.53 5.86 14.16
CA GLU A 37 -10.97 5.90 15.52
C GLU A 37 -9.65 6.68 15.53
N SER A 38 -9.24 7.18 16.69
CA SER A 38 -7.93 7.81 16.87
C SER A 38 -6.94 6.76 17.35
N PHE A 39 -5.78 6.68 16.74
CA PHE A 39 -4.72 5.74 17.14
C PHE A 39 -3.33 6.30 16.86
N ALA A 40 -2.33 5.83 17.61
CA ALA A 40 -0.93 6.13 17.36
C ALA A 40 -0.48 5.43 16.08
N LEU A 41 0.03 6.19 15.10
CA LEU A 41 0.50 5.63 13.83
C LEU A 41 1.67 4.66 14.00
N GLN A 42 2.47 4.87 15.05
CA GLN A 42 3.58 3.98 15.42
C GLN A 42 3.15 2.52 15.60
N GLU A 43 1.94 2.27 16.11
CA GLU A 43 1.42 0.90 16.26
C GLU A 43 1.35 0.16 14.92
N LEU A 44 0.94 0.85 13.85
CA LEU A 44 0.90 0.27 12.50
C LEU A 44 2.29 0.13 11.91
N PHE A 45 3.17 1.09 12.15
CA PHE A 45 4.56 1.05 11.72
C PHE A 45 5.29 -0.14 12.33
N ASP A 46 5.04 -0.44 13.61
CA ASP A 46 5.62 -1.60 14.30
C ASP A 46 5.13 -2.93 13.71
N ILE A 47 3.87 -3.00 13.29
CA ILE A 47 3.32 -4.18 12.61
C ILE A 47 4.03 -4.40 11.27
N VAL A 48 4.15 -3.36 10.45
CA VAL A 48 4.85 -3.44 9.15
C VAL A 48 6.32 -3.79 9.33
N ALA A 49 7.00 -3.19 10.33
CA ALA A 49 8.40 -3.47 10.62
C ALA A 49 8.63 -4.92 11.06
N LYS A 50 7.69 -5.54 11.78
CA LYS A 50 7.76 -6.95 12.18
C LYS A 50 7.59 -7.90 11.00
N GLY A 51 6.72 -7.55 10.03
CA GLY A 51 6.48 -8.32 8.80
C GLY A 51 7.57 -8.14 7.73
N ASN A 52 8.83 -8.01 8.12
CA ASN A 52 9.94 -7.67 7.21
C ASN A 52 10.61 -8.88 6.53
N MET A 53 10.14 -10.10 6.78
CA MET A 53 10.80 -11.32 6.25
C MET A 53 10.86 -11.31 4.73
N GLY A 54 9.80 -10.86 4.05
CA GLY A 54 9.77 -10.76 2.59
C GLY A 54 10.83 -9.77 2.04
N PHE A 55 11.10 -8.68 2.75
CA PHE A 55 12.17 -7.72 2.42
C PHE A 55 13.54 -8.37 2.58
N ARG A 56 13.79 -9.02 3.71
CA ARG A 56 15.07 -9.72 4.00
C ARG A 56 15.37 -10.81 2.98
N LEU A 57 14.38 -11.63 2.61
CA LEU A 57 14.56 -12.70 1.62
C LEU A 57 14.85 -12.16 0.22
N LYS A 58 14.33 -10.97 -0.11
CA LYS A 58 14.65 -10.29 -1.36
C LYS A 58 15.99 -9.54 -1.30
N GLY A 59 16.57 -9.37 -0.11
CA GLY A 59 17.78 -8.55 0.08
C GLY A 59 17.51 -7.06 -0.08
N VAL A 60 16.33 -6.60 0.33
CA VAL A 60 15.93 -5.18 0.35
C VAL A 60 15.88 -4.72 1.81
N ASP A 61 16.46 -3.57 2.09
CA ASP A 61 16.43 -2.99 3.42
C ASP A 61 15.14 -2.20 3.64
N LEU A 62 14.40 -2.57 4.70
CA LEU A 62 13.23 -1.83 5.14
C LEU A 62 13.59 -0.94 6.33
N VAL A 63 13.46 0.36 6.17
CA VAL A 63 13.66 1.37 7.21
C VAL A 63 12.33 1.99 7.59
N VAL A 64 11.86 1.74 8.79
CA VAL A 64 10.65 2.37 9.33
C VAL A 64 11.05 3.45 10.33
N LYS A 65 10.80 4.72 9.97
CA LYS A 65 11.11 5.86 10.83
C LYS A 65 10.08 5.96 11.94
N SER A 66 10.53 6.15 13.18
CA SER A 66 9.62 6.36 14.31
C SER A 66 8.81 7.66 14.17
N THR A 67 7.59 7.64 14.71
CA THR A 67 6.66 8.78 14.67
C THR A 67 5.82 8.86 15.94
N ASP A 68 5.53 10.06 16.38
CA ASP A 68 4.59 10.38 17.45
C ASP A 68 3.19 10.78 16.91
N ALA A 69 3.01 10.71 15.60
CA ALA A 69 1.78 11.12 14.96
C ALA A 69 0.58 10.27 15.42
N VAL A 70 -0.51 10.95 15.75
CA VAL A 70 -1.82 10.35 16.00
C VAL A 70 -2.72 10.65 14.81
N VAL A 71 -3.33 9.61 14.25
CA VAL A 71 -4.22 9.73 13.10
C VAL A 71 -5.65 9.36 13.49
N LYS A 72 -6.61 9.97 12.80
CA LYS A 72 -8.04 9.69 12.95
C LYS A 72 -8.55 9.07 11.65
N ALA A 73 -8.67 7.74 11.64
CA ALA A 73 -9.00 6.97 10.44
C ALA A 73 -9.54 5.56 10.81
N ASP A 74 -9.81 4.73 9.84
CA ASP A 74 -10.04 3.30 10.06
C ASP A 74 -8.68 2.57 10.12
N LYS A 75 -8.33 2.09 11.30
CA LYS A 75 -7.05 1.47 11.59
C LYS A 75 -6.75 0.28 10.66
N THR A 76 -7.75 -0.56 10.41
CA THR A 76 -7.59 -1.75 9.55
C THR A 76 -7.36 -1.36 8.09
N LEU A 77 -8.12 -0.39 7.57
CA LEU A 77 -7.93 0.08 6.19
C LEU A 77 -6.60 0.82 6.03
N THR A 78 -6.15 1.57 7.05
CA THR A 78 -4.84 2.22 7.03
C THR A 78 -3.71 1.21 7.00
N LEU A 79 -3.77 0.15 7.83
CA LEU A 79 -2.78 -0.93 7.81
C LEU A 79 -2.75 -1.64 6.45
N PHE A 80 -3.91 -1.92 5.86
CA PHE A 80 -3.99 -2.51 4.52
C PHE A 80 -3.28 -1.65 3.46
N MET A 81 -3.53 -0.34 3.46
CA MET A 81 -2.85 0.57 2.52
C MET A 81 -1.34 0.57 2.73
N LEU A 82 -0.89 0.62 3.99
CA LEU A 82 0.54 0.53 4.33
C LEU A 82 1.17 -0.76 3.81
N ASN A 83 0.57 -1.91 4.09
CA ASN A 83 1.07 -3.20 3.63
C ASN A 83 1.09 -3.29 2.10
N THR A 84 0.02 -2.83 1.43
CA THR A 84 -0.09 -2.84 -0.03
C THR A 84 1.00 -2.00 -0.69
N LEU A 85 1.21 -0.77 -0.21
CA LEU A 85 2.21 0.14 -0.76
C LEU A 85 3.63 -0.33 -0.45
N SER A 86 3.88 -0.83 0.76
CA SER A 86 5.18 -1.39 1.17
C SER A 86 5.55 -2.63 0.34
N ASP A 87 4.58 -3.49 0.06
CA ASP A 87 4.79 -4.69 -0.76
C ASP A 87 5.07 -4.33 -2.23
N ASN A 88 4.41 -3.30 -2.75
CA ASN A 88 4.74 -2.74 -4.06
C ASN A 88 6.17 -2.18 -4.09
N ALA A 89 6.55 -1.36 -3.11
CA ALA A 89 7.91 -0.85 -2.99
C ALA A 89 8.93 -1.99 -2.96
N ARG A 90 8.72 -3.00 -2.09
CA ARG A 90 9.55 -4.22 -2.06
C ARG A 90 9.66 -4.89 -3.42
N LYS A 91 8.53 -5.03 -4.13
CA LYS A 91 8.47 -5.74 -5.42
C LYS A 91 9.33 -5.07 -6.48
N TYR A 92 9.34 -3.75 -6.52
CA TYR A 92 10.01 -2.97 -7.57
C TYR A 92 11.41 -2.50 -7.20
N THR A 93 11.86 -2.73 -5.97
CA THR A 93 13.22 -2.49 -5.52
C THR A 93 14.10 -3.70 -5.79
N SER A 94 15.28 -3.50 -6.34
CA SER A 94 16.27 -4.55 -6.58
C SER A 94 16.96 -4.99 -5.28
N PRO A 95 17.53 -6.23 -5.20
CA PRO A 95 18.37 -6.62 -4.08
C PRO A 95 19.49 -5.60 -3.82
N GLY A 96 19.71 -5.25 -2.55
CA GLY A 96 20.64 -4.20 -2.12
C GLY A 96 20.03 -2.81 -2.08
N GLY A 97 18.77 -2.63 -2.51
CA GLY A 97 18.05 -1.37 -2.42
C GLY A 97 17.31 -1.18 -1.10
N HIS A 98 16.62 -0.05 -0.97
CA HIS A 98 16.02 0.42 0.27
C HIS A 98 14.56 0.80 0.06
N VAL A 99 13.76 0.53 1.11
CA VAL A 99 12.40 1.06 1.24
C VAL A 99 12.29 1.79 2.57
N ILE A 100 11.80 3.03 2.54
CA ILE A 100 11.68 3.89 3.71
C ILE A 100 10.21 4.21 3.95
N ILE A 101 9.72 3.94 5.16
CA ILE A 101 8.40 4.33 5.62
C ILE A 101 8.57 5.44 6.63
N SER A 102 7.86 6.55 6.43
CA SER A 102 7.92 7.71 7.30
C SER A 102 6.56 8.40 7.43
N ALA A 103 6.42 9.24 8.45
CA ALA A 103 5.27 10.10 8.61
C ALA A 103 5.70 11.52 8.97
N ARG A 104 4.91 12.50 8.55
CA ARG A 104 5.09 13.91 8.86
C ARG A 104 3.74 14.53 9.24
N THR A 105 3.66 15.13 10.41
CA THR A 105 2.50 15.90 10.83
C THR A 105 2.48 17.23 10.08
N MET A 106 1.37 17.55 9.45
CA MET A 106 1.07 18.80 8.78
C MET A 106 -0.02 19.56 9.56
N GLN A 107 -0.38 20.76 9.14
CA GLN A 107 -1.38 21.58 9.84
C GLN A 107 -2.74 20.90 10.00
N GLU A 108 -3.22 20.21 8.95
CA GLU A 108 -4.56 19.60 8.92
C GLU A 108 -4.53 18.10 8.65
N ALA A 109 -3.37 17.50 8.46
CA ALA A 109 -3.21 16.11 8.08
C ALA A 109 -1.92 15.50 8.59
N VAL A 110 -1.84 14.18 8.55
CA VAL A 110 -0.60 13.42 8.65
C VAL A 110 -0.30 12.86 7.28
N GLU A 111 0.84 13.22 6.73
CA GLU A 111 1.39 12.61 5.53
C GLU A 111 2.11 11.33 5.93
N ILE A 112 1.78 10.23 5.27
CA ILE A 112 2.50 8.97 5.38
C ILE A 112 3.17 8.73 4.04
N ALA A 113 4.48 8.52 4.02
CA ALA A 113 5.25 8.30 2.81
C ALA A 113 5.90 6.92 2.82
N ILE A 114 5.84 6.25 1.69
CA ILE A 114 6.58 5.02 1.40
C ILE A 114 7.45 5.31 0.18
N GLU A 115 8.75 5.30 0.39
CA GLU A 115 9.76 5.67 -0.59
C GLU A 115 10.62 4.46 -0.93
N ASP A 116 10.87 4.22 -2.21
CA ASP A 116 11.77 3.18 -2.69
C ASP A 116 12.80 3.75 -3.65
N ASP A 117 13.99 3.14 -3.70
CA ASP A 117 15.05 3.41 -4.68
C ASP A 117 15.04 2.39 -5.84
N GLY A 118 13.87 1.88 -6.17
CA GLY A 118 13.67 0.87 -7.20
C GLY A 118 13.73 1.42 -8.63
N ARG A 119 13.12 0.67 -9.55
CA ARG A 119 13.16 1.01 -10.99
C ARG A 119 12.44 2.31 -11.34
N GLY A 120 11.56 2.80 -10.47
CA GLY A 120 10.69 3.95 -10.77
C GLY A 120 9.72 3.71 -11.93
N MET A 121 9.08 4.79 -12.33
CA MET A 121 8.07 4.81 -13.40
C MET A 121 8.30 6.00 -14.34
N THR A 122 7.87 5.84 -15.60
CA THR A 122 7.81 6.95 -16.54
C THR A 122 6.68 7.92 -16.18
N GLU A 123 6.73 9.14 -16.68
CA GLU A 123 5.68 10.13 -16.47
C GLU A 123 4.30 9.61 -16.97
N GLU A 124 4.28 8.88 -18.08
CA GLU A 124 3.08 8.28 -18.63
C GLU A 124 2.51 7.19 -17.70
N GLN A 125 3.36 6.29 -17.20
CA GLN A 125 2.96 5.26 -16.23
C GLN A 125 2.43 5.90 -14.94
N THR A 126 3.07 6.95 -14.44
CA THR A 126 2.65 7.66 -13.23
C THR A 126 1.29 8.33 -13.42
N LYS A 127 1.03 8.97 -14.56
CA LYS A 127 -0.26 9.59 -14.89
C LYS A 127 -1.42 8.59 -14.92
N HIS A 128 -1.16 7.39 -15.42
CA HIS A 128 -2.19 6.36 -15.60
C HIS A 128 -2.23 5.31 -14.48
N LEU A 129 -1.39 5.45 -13.45
CA LEU A 129 -1.24 4.46 -12.38
C LEU A 129 -2.55 4.14 -11.63
N PHE A 130 -3.44 5.11 -11.54
CA PHE A 130 -4.74 4.98 -10.88
C PHE A 130 -5.93 4.92 -11.86
N ASP A 131 -5.69 4.76 -13.15
CA ASP A 131 -6.75 4.70 -14.14
C ASP A 131 -7.29 3.28 -14.31
N HIS A 132 -8.61 3.13 -14.19
CA HIS A 132 -9.28 1.84 -14.36
C HIS A 132 -9.08 1.20 -15.75
N LYS A 133 -8.85 2.00 -16.79
CA LYS A 133 -8.74 1.53 -18.17
C LYS A 133 -7.45 0.75 -18.44
N THR A 134 -6.35 1.15 -17.81
CA THR A 134 -5.03 0.54 -18.05
C THR A 134 -4.99 -0.93 -17.61
N ILE A 135 -5.79 -1.32 -16.63
CA ILE A 135 -5.82 -2.68 -16.08
C ILE A 135 -6.62 -3.63 -16.98
N VAL A 136 -7.65 -3.13 -17.66
CA VAL A 136 -8.54 -3.95 -18.52
C VAL A 136 -7.90 -4.20 -19.89
N ASP A 137 -7.18 -3.24 -20.46
CA ASP A 137 -6.52 -3.37 -21.75
C ASP A 137 -5.33 -4.35 -21.75
N GLU A 138 -4.59 -4.45 -20.65
CA GLU A 138 -3.51 -5.44 -20.52
C GLU A 138 -4.03 -6.87 -20.34
N SER A 139 -5.26 -7.05 -19.84
CA SER A 139 -5.86 -8.38 -19.61
C SER A 139 -6.51 -9.00 -20.85
N LEU A 140 -6.72 -8.24 -21.93
CA LEU A 140 -7.42 -8.69 -23.15
C LEU A 140 -6.50 -9.19 -24.28
N LYS A 141 -5.19 -9.22 -24.10
CA LYS A 141 -4.30 -9.87 -25.04
C LYS A 141 -4.32 -11.38 -24.78
N GLU A 142 -5.24 -12.06 -25.47
CA GLU A 142 -5.36 -13.52 -25.47
C GLU A 142 -4.04 -14.16 -25.94
N GLY A 143 -3.48 -15.06 -25.13
CA GLY A 143 -2.47 -16.03 -25.55
C GLY A 143 -1.17 -16.11 -24.74
N GLU A 144 -0.91 -15.24 -23.80
CA GLU A 144 0.28 -15.35 -22.96
C GLU A 144 -0.02 -15.89 -21.55
N VAL A 145 0.79 -16.85 -21.12
CA VAL A 145 0.75 -17.43 -19.78
C VAL A 145 0.77 -16.31 -18.74
N VAL A 146 -0.24 -16.32 -17.85
CA VAL A 146 -0.40 -15.36 -16.75
C VAL A 146 0.87 -15.35 -15.89
N SER A 147 1.83 -14.49 -16.23
CA SER A 147 2.96 -14.23 -15.35
C SER A 147 2.45 -13.48 -14.13
N SER A 148 3.07 -13.73 -12.97
CA SER A 148 2.74 -13.13 -11.67
C SER A 148 2.79 -11.59 -11.66
N GLU A 149 3.12 -10.97 -12.77
CA GLU A 149 3.19 -9.51 -12.95
C GLU A 149 1.85 -8.81 -13.15
N ARG A 150 0.77 -9.54 -13.50
CA ARG A 150 -0.55 -8.97 -13.84
C ARG A 150 -1.43 -8.57 -12.65
N SER A 151 -1.03 -8.85 -11.41
CA SER A 151 -1.80 -8.46 -10.21
C SER A 151 -1.57 -7.02 -9.72
N HIS A 152 -0.82 -6.21 -10.49
CA HIS A 152 -0.21 -4.96 -10.03
C HIS A 152 -1.17 -3.77 -9.84
N GLY A 153 -2.28 -3.75 -10.58
CA GLY A 153 -3.21 -2.63 -10.49
C GLY A 153 -4.21 -2.74 -9.35
N PHE A 154 -4.51 -3.96 -8.91
CA PHE A 154 -5.63 -4.19 -8.01
C PHE A 154 -5.42 -3.62 -6.60
N GLY A 155 -4.21 -3.76 -6.04
CA GLY A 155 -3.88 -3.24 -4.72
C GLY A 155 -3.93 -1.70 -4.65
N LEU A 156 -3.28 -1.03 -5.59
CA LEU A 156 -3.26 0.44 -5.68
C LEU A 156 -4.64 1.02 -5.93
N MET A 157 -5.46 0.36 -6.76
CA MET A 157 -6.84 0.76 -6.99
C MET A 157 -7.72 0.62 -5.75
N ASN A 158 -7.49 -0.42 -4.94
CA ASN A 158 -8.18 -0.54 -3.66
C ASN A 158 -7.77 0.59 -2.71
N CYS A 159 -6.48 0.94 -2.63
CA CYS A 159 -6.01 2.08 -1.84
C CYS A 159 -6.69 3.38 -2.30
N LYS A 160 -6.72 3.66 -3.61
CA LYS A 160 -7.43 4.83 -4.13
C LYS A 160 -8.92 4.80 -3.80
N GLY A 161 -9.57 3.66 -3.99
CA GLY A 161 -10.99 3.50 -3.68
C GLY A 161 -11.31 3.73 -2.20
N ILE A 162 -10.42 3.31 -1.28
CA ILE A 162 -10.51 3.59 0.16
C ILE A 162 -10.45 5.09 0.40
N ILE A 163 -9.48 5.80 -0.18
CA ILE A 163 -9.35 7.26 -0.07
C ILE A 163 -10.59 7.97 -0.62
N ASP A 164 -11.08 7.58 -1.78
CA ASP A 164 -12.29 8.15 -2.37
C ASP A 164 -13.53 7.91 -1.49
N LYS A 165 -13.61 6.77 -0.81
CA LYS A 165 -14.68 6.49 0.15
C LYS A 165 -14.57 7.36 1.39
N TYR A 166 -13.37 7.58 1.94
CA TYR A 166 -13.14 8.51 3.03
C TYR A 166 -13.66 9.91 2.70
N ARG A 167 -13.26 10.45 1.56
CA ARG A 167 -13.67 11.79 1.10
C ARG A 167 -15.19 11.95 0.99
N LYS A 168 -15.91 10.88 0.63
CA LYS A 168 -17.38 10.85 0.53
C LYS A 168 -18.07 10.65 1.87
N THR A 169 -17.37 10.16 2.88
CA THR A 169 -17.97 9.81 4.18
C THR A 169 -18.11 11.02 5.08
N SER A 170 -17.14 11.94 5.09
CA SER A 170 -17.16 13.12 5.95
C SER A 170 -16.21 14.20 5.44
N ASN A 171 -16.56 15.46 5.67
CA ASN A 171 -15.74 16.63 5.33
C ASN A 171 -14.39 16.65 6.05
N ILE A 172 -14.25 15.97 7.20
CA ILE A 172 -12.95 15.86 7.89
C ILE A 172 -11.90 15.11 7.04
N PHE A 173 -12.36 14.33 6.07
CA PHE A 173 -11.48 13.60 5.14
C PHE A 173 -11.36 14.28 3.77
N SER A 174 -11.80 15.52 3.62
CA SER A 174 -11.66 16.27 2.36
C SER A 174 -10.21 16.41 1.90
N VAL A 175 -9.27 16.48 2.85
CA VAL A 175 -7.82 16.55 2.62
C VAL A 175 -7.16 15.22 2.32
N CYS A 176 -7.86 14.09 2.53
CA CYS A 176 -7.31 12.77 2.22
C CYS A 176 -7.00 12.63 0.72
N SER A 177 -5.79 12.25 0.41
CA SER A 177 -5.34 12.00 -0.95
C SER A 177 -4.34 10.86 -0.99
N LEU A 178 -4.23 10.22 -2.13
CA LEU A 178 -3.15 9.30 -2.47
C LEU A 178 -2.48 9.83 -3.72
N SER A 179 -1.20 10.09 -3.63
CA SER A 179 -0.38 10.59 -4.71
C SER A 179 0.84 9.71 -4.92
N VAL A 180 1.50 9.86 -6.05
CA VAL A 180 2.75 9.20 -6.36
C VAL A 180 3.68 10.19 -7.06
N GLU A 181 4.92 10.18 -6.65
CA GLU A 181 6.04 10.83 -7.33
C GLU A 181 7.02 9.74 -7.73
N SER A 182 7.43 9.70 -8.99
CA SER A 182 8.34 8.65 -9.46
C SER A 182 9.15 9.14 -10.64
N GLU A 183 10.39 8.67 -10.72
CA GLU A 183 11.29 8.92 -11.83
C GLU A 183 11.99 7.62 -12.22
N CYS A 184 12.03 7.33 -13.51
CA CYS A 184 12.63 6.10 -14.03
C CYS A 184 14.09 5.97 -13.60
N GLY A 185 14.44 4.86 -12.93
CA GLY A 185 15.78 4.59 -12.40
C GLY A 185 16.09 5.27 -11.06
N LYS A 186 15.18 6.04 -10.46
CA LYS A 186 15.38 6.70 -9.17
C LYS A 186 14.45 6.21 -8.07
N GLY A 187 13.40 5.46 -8.43
CA GLY A 187 12.43 4.92 -7.50
C GLY A 187 11.11 5.67 -7.47
N SER A 188 10.33 5.43 -6.43
CA SER A 188 8.99 6.00 -6.27
C SER A 188 8.72 6.43 -4.84
N ARG A 189 7.83 7.39 -4.68
CA ARG A 189 7.29 7.88 -3.41
C ARG A 189 5.76 7.92 -3.50
N PHE A 190 5.14 7.12 -2.68
CA PHE A 190 3.70 7.12 -2.49
C PHE A 190 3.33 7.86 -1.21
#